data_7677466d218eef9949eab1a82b1ebc5d
#
_entry.id   7677466d218eef9949eab1a82b1ebc5d
#
_cell.length_a   1.000
_cell.length_b   1.000
_cell.length_c   1.000
_cell.angle_alpha   90.00
_cell.angle_beta   90.00
_cell.angle_gamma   90.00
#
_symmetry.space_group_name_H-M   'P 1'
#
loop_
_entity.id
_entity.type
_entity.pdbx_description
1 polymer ?
#
loop_
_entity_poly.entity_id
_entity_poly.type
_entity_poly.pdbx_seq_one_letter_code
_entity_poly.pdbx_strand_id
1 'polypeptide(L)'
;MRRDATPHRSGNINYSLKGKKIGIVGVGHVGSIVAHHCRTIGMTVLLNDPPRANTEQNDTFVSLDTIAEECDFITFHTPLNRTGIYRSFHLADNSFFKKLRKQPVIINSSRGEVVDNKALLTAYQEKKISDIIIDCWENEPDILPELLESAFIATPHIAGYSADGKSNASRAMVREISRILGIEIDISKITPPPAPFPEIDLNVCSGDPITNAVIASYDPRTDTTNLRYAPEQFENLRGNY
;
A
#
# COMPACT_ATOMS: atom_id res chain seq x y z
N MET A 1 22.84 10.22 22.22
CA MET A 1 21.94 9.31 22.98
C MET A 1 21.18 8.48 21.96
N ARG A 2 21.56 7.22 21.77
CA ARG A 2 20.84 6.31 20.88
C ARG A 2 19.52 5.96 21.57
N ARG A 3 18.40 6.37 20.99
CA ARG A 3 17.09 5.84 21.37
C ARG A 3 16.96 4.50 20.67
N ASP A 4 16.85 3.42 21.45
CA ASP A 4 16.46 2.10 20.97
C ASP A 4 15.11 2.24 20.26
N ALA A 5 15.14 2.18 18.93
CA ALA A 5 13.97 2.26 18.09
C ALA A 5 13.36 0.87 17.89
N THR A 6 12.94 0.25 18.99
CA THR A 6 11.95 -0.81 18.95
C THR A 6 10.67 -0.27 19.56
N PRO A 7 9.58 -0.11 18.81
CA PRO A 7 8.30 0.12 19.45
C PRO A 7 7.88 -1.19 20.13
N HIS A 8 8.35 -1.38 21.35
CA HIS A 8 7.79 -2.37 22.25
C HIS A 8 6.36 -1.96 22.58
N ARG A 9 5.42 -2.29 21.72
CA ARG A 9 4.07 -2.57 22.17
C ARG A 9 4.02 -4.02 22.66
N SER A 10 4.67 -4.27 23.81
CA SER A 10 4.39 -5.45 24.62
C SER A 10 3.02 -5.27 25.26
N GLY A 11 2.02 -5.78 24.60
CA GLY A 11 0.68 -5.94 25.12
C GLY A 11 -0.05 -6.88 24.18
N ASN A 12 -0.63 -7.96 24.73
CA ASN A 12 -1.56 -8.86 24.04
C ASN A 12 -2.80 -8.08 23.57
N ILE A 13 -2.63 -7.22 22.58
CA ILE A 13 -3.73 -6.66 21.85
C ILE A 13 -3.86 -7.55 20.63
N ASN A 14 -4.77 -8.52 20.68
CA ASN A 14 -5.29 -9.18 19.51
C ASN A 14 -5.97 -8.10 18.65
N TYR A 15 -5.22 -7.44 17.78
CA TYR A 15 -5.75 -6.56 16.76
C TYR A 15 -6.42 -7.44 15.70
N SER A 16 -7.66 -7.85 16.00
CA SER A 16 -8.48 -8.46 14.96
C SER A 16 -8.83 -7.40 13.93
N LEU A 17 -8.49 -7.64 12.68
CA LEU A 17 -8.94 -6.83 11.54
C LEU A 17 -10.44 -7.04 11.27
N LYS A 18 -11.00 -8.14 11.77
CA LYS A 18 -12.42 -8.47 11.63
C LYS A 18 -13.30 -7.36 12.23
N GLY A 19 -14.23 -6.87 11.43
CA GLY A 19 -15.14 -5.77 11.83
C GLY A 19 -14.54 -4.37 11.75
N LYS A 20 -13.24 -4.21 11.49
CA LYS A 20 -12.65 -2.90 11.21
C LYS A 20 -13.07 -2.41 9.83
N LYS A 21 -13.21 -1.09 9.68
CA LYS A 21 -13.53 -0.45 8.39
C LYS A 21 -12.27 -0.03 7.66
N ILE A 22 -12.15 -0.43 6.40
CA ILE A 22 -11.09 0.05 5.50
C ILE A 22 -11.69 0.83 4.33
N GLY A 23 -11.15 2.01 4.09
CA GLY A 23 -11.43 2.84 2.93
C GLY A 23 -10.42 2.58 1.82
N ILE A 24 -10.90 2.21 0.64
CA ILE A 24 -10.08 1.98 -0.55
C ILE A 24 -10.32 3.11 -1.52
N VAL A 25 -9.31 3.95 -1.70
CA VAL A 25 -9.33 5.11 -2.58
C VAL A 25 -8.62 4.77 -3.89
N GLY A 26 -9.40 4.68 -4.97
CA GLY A 26 -8.98 4.10 -6.25
C GLY A 26 -9.25 2.60 -6.30
N VAL A 27 -10.24 2.19 -7.10
CA VAL A 27 -10.73 0.80 -7.18
C VAL A 27 -10.48 0.23 -8.57
N GLY A 28 -9.27 0.44 -9.08
CA GLY A 28 -8.75 -0.20 -10.30
C GLY A 28 -8.39 -1.67 -10.04
N HIS A 29 -7.47 -2.24 -10.83
CA HIS A 29 -7.05 -3.64 -10.66
C HIS A 29 -6.53 -3.91 -9.25
N VAL A 30 -5.60 -3.10 -8.73
CA VAL A 30 -5.01 -3.30 -7.40
C VAL A 30 -6.05 -3.08 -6.31
N GLY A 31 -6.75 -1.94 -6.32
CA GLY A 31 -7.74 -1.63 -5.29
C GLY A 31 -8.88 -2.64 -5.22
N SER A 32 -9.31 -3.23 -6.34
CA SER A 32 -10.32 -4.29 -6.38
C SER A 32 -9.83 -5.58 -5.70
N ILE A 33 -8.57 -5.97 -5.93
CA ILE A 33 -7.95 -7.13 -5.29
C ILE A 33 -7.79 -6.90 -3.78
N VAL A 34 -7.31 -5.71 -3.38
CA VAL A 34 -7.21 -5.32 -1.96
C VAL A 34 -8.59 -5.37 -1.30
N ALA A 35 -9.63 -4.83 -1.95
CA ALA A 35 -11.01 -4.90 -1.45
C ALA A 35 -11.48 -6.34 -1.25
N HIS A 36 -11.17 -7.23 -2.19
CA HIS A 36 -11.51 -8.66 -2.06
C HIS A 36 -10.82 -9.28 -0.85
N HIS A 37 -9.50 -9.12 -0.71
CA HIS A 37 -8.76 -9.69 0.41
C HIS A 37 -9.22 -9.14 1.76
N CYS A 38 -9.47 -7.83 1.86
CA CYS A 38 -9.99 -7.22 3.08
C CYS A 38 -11.35 -7.79 3.50
N ARG A 39 -12.24 -8.03 2.54
CA ARG A 39 -13.52 -8.70 2.83
C ARG A 39 -13.33 -10.14 3.31
N THR A 40 -12.40 -10.88 2.68
CA THR A 40 -12.10 -12.28 3.04
C THR A 40 -11.62 -12.42 4.48
N ILE A 41 -10.83 -11.45 4.97
CA ILE A 41 -10.37 -11.43 6.37
C ILE A 41 -11.38 -10.78 7.34
N GLY A 42 -12.59 -10.47 6.86
CA GLY A 42 -13.71 -9.98 7.68
C GLY A 42 -13.73 -8.50 7.97
N MET A 43 -13.01 -7.67 7.19
CA MET A 43 -13.13 -6.21 7.27
C MET A 43 -14.38 -5.71 6.54
N THR A 44 -14.92 -4.59 7.01
CA THR A 44 -15.92 -3.81 6.27
C THR A 44 -15.21 -2.89 5.30
N VAL A 45 -15.50 -3.00 4.00
CA VAL A 45 -14.81 -2.26 2.93
C VAL A 45 -15.71 -1.15 2.41
N LEU A 46 -15.22 0.09 2.45
CA LEU A 46 -15.79 1.25 1.79
C LEU A 46 -14.95 1.59 0.55
N LEU A 47 -15.61 1.85 -0.58
CA LEU A 47 -14.96 2.07 -1.88
C LEU A 47 -15.12 3.52 -2.32
N ASN A 48 -14.04 4.17 -2.75
CA ASN A 48 -14.06 5.48 -3.35
C ASN A 48 -13.35 5.45 -4.69
N ASP A 49 -14.09 5.70 -5.78
CA ASP A 49 -13.56 5.81 -7.13
C ASP A 49 -14.52 6.70 -7.96
N PRO A 50 -14.38 8.03 -7.93
CA PRO A 50 -15.28 8.94 -8.62
C PRO A 50 -15.39 8.71 -10.12
N PRO A 51 -14.30 8.41 -10.88
CA PRO A 51 -14.40 8.03 -12.29
C PRO A 51 -15.32 6.84 -12.52
N ARG A 52 -15.18 5.78 -11.73
CA ARG A 52 -16.00 4.58 -11.84
C ARG A 52 -17.44 4.82 -11.40
N ALA A 53 -17.62 5.53 -10.28
CA ALA A 53 -18.96 5.89 -9.79
C ALA A 53 -19.77 6.59 -10.88
N ASN A 54 -19.16 7.54 -11.58
CA ASN A 54 -19.81 8.27 -12.68
C ASN A 54 -20.07 7.42 -13.91
N THR A 55 -19.15 6.51 -14.27
CA THR A 55 -19.27 5.68 -15.48
C THR A 55 -20.24 4.52 -15.27
N GLU A 56 -20.16 3.88 -14.10
CA GLU A 56 -20.93 2.67 -13.78
C GLU A 56 -22.30 3.00 -13.16
N GLN A 57 -22.57 4.26 -12.83
CA GLN A 57 -23.78 4.71 -12.11
C GLN A 57 -24.06 3.84 -10.87
N ASN A 58 -22.99 3.57 -10.11
CA ASN A 58 -23.00 2.58 -9.04
C ASN A 58 -22.93 3.26 -7.67
N ASP A 59 -23.99 3.13 -6.89
CA ASP A 59 -24.14 3.73 -5.56
C ASP A 59 -23.28 3.04 -4.47
N THR A 60 -22.49 2.02 -4.83
CA THR A 60 -21.59 1.37 -3.86
C THR A 60 -20.34 2.19 -3.54
N PHE A 61 -20.03 3.19 -4.36
CA PHE A 61 -18.93 4.11 -4.11
C PHE A 61 -19.37 5.25 -3.17
N VAL A 62 -18.56 5.50 -2.15
CA VAL A 62 -18.79 6.58 -1.20
C VAL A 62 -17.88 7.77 -1.48
N SER A 63 -18.20 8.93 -0.87
CA SER A 63 -17.35 10.11 -0.96
C SER A 63 -16.02 9.92 -0.22
N LEU A 64 -15.01 10.70 -0.59
CA LEU A 64 -13.74 10.72 0.14
C LEU A 64 -13.93 11.22 1.58
N ASP A 65 -14.91 12.09 1.81
CA ASP A 65 -15.28 12.57 3.16
C ASP A 65 -15.81 11.41 4.01
N THR A 66 -16.69 10.58 3.46
CA THR A 66 -17.17 9.37 4.15
C THR A 66 -16.02 8.43 4.54
N ILE A 67 -15.03 8.26 3.62
CA ILE A 67 -13.81 7.49 3.92
C ILE A 67 -13.06 8.10 5.12
N ALA A 68 -12.85 9.42 5.11
CA ALA A 68 -12.15 10.13 6.18
C ALA A 68 -12.86 10.01 7.53
N GLU A 69 -14.19 10.05 7.53
CA GLU A 69 -14.98 10.04 8.76
C GLU A 69 -15.15 8.65 9.37
N GLU A 70 -15.23 7.61 8.55
CA GLU A 70 -15.71 6.30 9.01
C GLU A 70 -14.63 5.22 9.13
N CYS A 71 -13.46 5.36 8.47
CA CYS A 71 -12.52 4.26 8.34
C CYS A 71 -11.51 4.18 9.48
N ASP A 72 -11.13 2.95 9.83
CA ASP A 72 -10.03 2.64 10.74
C ASP A 72 -8.70 2.49 9.98
N PHE A 73 -8.77 2.19 8.67
CA PHE A 73 -7.67 2.11 7.72
C PHE A 73 -8.05 2.83 6.44
N ILE A 74 -7.11 3.56 5.84
CA ILE A 74 -7.34 4.24 4.56
C ILE A 74 -6.15 3.93 3.65
N THR A 75 -6.43 3.35 2.48
CA THR A 75 -5.39 2.95 1.53
C THR A 75 -5.64 3.56 0.14
N PHE A 76 -4.56 4.07 -0.47
CA PHE A 76 -4.61 4.77 -1.75
C PHE A 76 -4.06 3.88 -2.87
N HIS A 77 -4.81 3.76 -3.96
CA HIS A 77 -4.51 2.99 -5.16
C HIS A 77 -4.85 3.76 -6.45
N THR A 78 -4.79 5.07 -6.39
CA THR A 78 -5.10 5.96 -7.52
C THR A 78 -3.88 6.20 -8.40
N PRO A 79 -4.05 6.39 -9.72
CA PRO A 79 -3.01 6.99 -10.54
C PRO A 79 -2.75 8.43 -10.10
N LEU A 80 -1.57 8.97 -10.42
CA LEU A 80 -1.27 10.39 -10.18
C LEU A 80 -1.78 11.24 -11.34
N ASN A 81 -2.87 11.96 -11.09
CA ASN A 81 -3.43 12.95 -12.00
C ASN A 81 -3.19 14.34 -11.41
N ARG A 82 -2.38 15.16 -12.09
CA ARG A 82 -2.06 16.52 -11.60
C ARG A 82 -3.15 17.55 -11.96
N THR A 83 -3.95 17.27 -12.95
CA THR A 83 -5.00 18.17 -13.48
C THR A 83 -6.29 17.42 -13.79
N GLY A 84 -7.35 18.17 -14.13
CA GLY A 84 -8.65 17.62 -14.52
C GLY A 84 -9.59 17.39 -13.33
N ILE A 85 -10.81 16.96 -13.65
CA ILE A 85 -11.89 16.77 -12.66
C ILE A 85 -11.61 15.63 -11.66
N TYR A 86 -10.75 14.69 -12.03
CA TYR A 86 -10.32 13.58 -11.17
C TYR A 86 -8.85 13.74 -10.74
N ARG A 87 -8.47 14.99 -10.41
CA ARG A 87 -7.14 15.26 -9.88
C ARG A 87 -6.90 14.46 -8.59
N SER A 88 -5.77 13.75 -8.53
CA SER A 88 -5.35 12.97 -7.37
C SER A 88 -4.06 13.47 -6.73
N PHE A 89 -3.42 14.48 -7.31
CA PHE A 89 -2.28 15.16 -6.70
C PHE A 89 -2.71 15.81 -5.38
N HIS A 90 -2.06 15.44 -4.27
CA HIS A 90 -2.41 15.85 -2.90
C HIS A 90 -3.88 15.59 -2.58
N LEU A 91 -4.39 14.43 -2.98
CA LEU A 91 -5.76 14.01 -2.67
C LEU A 91 -5.98 13.91 -1.16
N ALA A 92 -4.96 13.41 -0.43
CA ALA A 92 -4.90 13.47 1.01
C ALA A 92 -3.97 14.62 1.44
N ASP A 93 -4.55 15.80 1.56
CA ASP A 93 -3.92 17.03 2.01
C ASP A 93 -4.33 17.38 3.45
N ASN A 94 -3.92 18.56 3.94
CA ASN A 94 -4.32 19.06 5.25
C ASN A 94 -5.85 19.14 5.42
N SER A 95 -6.61 19.39 4.37
CA SER A 95 -8.09 19.49 4.44
C SER A 95 -8.70 18.11 4.65
N PHE A 96 -8.15 17.09 4.00
CA PHE A 96 -8.53 15.69 4.21
C PHE A 96 -8.23 15.24 5.64
N PHE A 97 -7.02 15.47 6.14
CA PHE A 97 -6.65 15.06 7.50
C PHE A 97 -7.44 15.77 8.60
N LYS A 98 -7.96 16.98 8.36
CA LYS A 98 -8.88 17.67 9.28
C LYS A 98 -10.24 17.00 9.39
N LYS A 99 -10.67 16.24 8.39
CA LYS A 99 -11.96 15.54 8.36
C LYS A 99 -11.95 14.20 9.09
N LEU A 100 -10.79 13.67 9.45
CA LEU A 100 -10.68 12.41 10.16
C LEU A 100 -11.43 12.46 11.49
N ARG A 101 -12.29 11.49 11.75
CA ARG A 101 -13.04 11.31 13.00
C ARG A 101 -12.49 10.20 13.87
N LYS A 102 -11.74 9.30 13.26
CA LYS A 102 -10.98 8.24 13.91
C LYS A 102 -9.50 8.54 13.75
N GLN A 103 -8.68 7.74 14.37
CA GLN A 103 -7.22 7.77 14.17
C GLN A 103 -6.86 6.62 13.21
N PRO A 104 -7.13 6.74 11.91
CA PRO A 104 -6.87 5.64 10.99
C PRO A 104 -5.38 5.37 10.80
N VAL A 105 -5.04 4.16 10.37
CA VAL A 105 -3.77 3.87 9.71
C VAL A 105 -3.88 4.38 8.27
N ILE A 106 -2.89 5.16 7.83
CA ILE A 106 -2.80 5.64 6.45
C ILE A 106 -1.81 4.78 5.66
N ILE A 107 -2.22 4.30 4.49
CA ILE A 107 -1.43 3.41 3.63
C ILE A 107 -1.31 4.04 2.24
N ASN A 108 -0.08 4.28 1.77
CA ASN A 108 0.17 4.73 0.40
C ASN A 108 1.16 3.82 -0.32
N SER A 109 0.66 3.01 -1.22
CA SER A 109 1.43 2.19 -2.17
C SER A 109 1.05 2.49 -3.63
N SER A 110 0.60 3.72 -3.90
CA SER A 110 0.17 4.14 -5.25
C SER A 110 1.21 5.05 -5.92
N ARG A 111 1.23 6.33 -5.57
CA ARG A 111 2.20 7.34 -6.00
C ARG A 111 2.43 8.31 -4.83
N GLY A 112 3.65 8.79 -4.66
CA GLY A 112 4.02 9.63 -3.53
C GLY A 112 3.12 10.83 -3.37
N GLU A 113 2.97 11.59 -4.44
CA GLU A 113 2.22 12.86 -4.46
C GLU A 113 0.68 12.71 -4.39
N VAL A 114 0.16 11.51 -4.26
CA VAL A 114 -1.27 11.28 -3.95
C VAL A 114 -1.55 11.71 -2.50
N VAL A 115 -0.60 11.49 -1.63
CA VAL A 115 -0.66 11.92 -0.22
C VAL A 115 0.40 12.98 0.01
N ASP A 116 0.01 14.17 0.41
CA ASP A 116 0.93 15.22 0.81
C ASP A 116 1.75 14.75 2.02
N ASN A 117 3.04 14.49 1.82
CA ASN A 117 3.90 13.88 2.84
C ASN A 117 4.13 14.79 4.04
N LYS A 118 4.10 16.12 3.86
CA LYS A 118 4.20 17.08 4.98
C LYS A 118 2.90 17.11 5.79
N ALA A 119 1.76 17.10 5.10
CA ALA A 119 0.45 17.04 5.76
C ALA A 119 0.26 15.70 6.52
N LEU A 120 0.73 14.58 5.94
CA LEU A 120 0.74 13.26 6.58
C LEU A 120 1.56 13.26 7.86
N LEU A 121 2.79 13.78 7.81
CA LEU A 121 3.67 13.91 8.97
C LEU A 121 3.03 14.77 10.07
N THR A 122 2.46 15.92 9.68
CA THR A 122 1.74 16.80 10.61
C THR A 122 0.56 16.08 11.27
N ALA A 123 -0.25 15.37 10.49
CA ALA A 123 -1.38 14.61 11.02
C ALA A 123 -0.95 13.51 12.01
N TYR A 124 0.21 12.88 11.77
CA TYR A 124 0.79 11.91 12.70
C TYR A 124 1.26 12.57 14.00
N GLN A 125 1.99 13.68 13.90
CA GLN A 125 2.47 14.44 15.06
C GLN A 125 1.31 15.00 15.93
N GLU A 126 0.23 15.42 15.28
CA GLU A 126 -1.01 15.87 15.95
C GLU A 126 -1.89 14.71 16.45
N LYS A 127 -1.47 13.45 16.27
CA LYS A 127 -2.21 12.24 16.66
C LYS A 127 -3.60 12.13 16.02
N LYS A 128 -3.76 12.66 14.82
CA LYS A 128 -4.97 12.49 14.01
C LYS A 128 -5.03 11.15 13.30
N ILE A 129 -3.88 10.52 13.14
CA ILE A 129 -3.71 9.17 12.59
C ILE A 129 -2.92 8.33 13.59
N SER A 130 -3.10 7.01 13.56
CA SER A 130 -2.44 6.10 14.48
C SER A 130 -1.06 5.65 13.97
N ASP A 131 -0.97 5.35 12.69
CA ASP A 131 0.25 4.85 12.06
C ASP A 131 0.30 5.19 10.57
N ILE A 132 1.51 5.07 9.99
CA ILE A 132 1.82 5.32 8.59
C ILE A 132 2.45 4.06 7.99
N ILE A 133 1.91 3.60 6.86
CA ILE A 133 2.49 2.57 6.00
C ILE A 133 2.71 3.21 4.63
N ILE A 134 3.96 3.36 4.20
CA ILE A 134 4.28 4.10 3.00
C ILE A 134 5.33 3.36 2.16
N ASP A 135 5.00 3.14 0.90
CA ASP A 135 5.88 2.57 -0.11
C ASP A 135 6.28 3.60 -1.17
N CYS A 136 5.37 4.52 -1.49
CA CYS A 136 5.59 5.56 -2.49
C CYS A 136 5.66 6.93 -1.82
N TRP A 137 6.72 7.67 -2.12
CA TRP A 137 7.07 8.91 -1.43
C TRP A 137 7.06 10.10 -2.37
N GLU A 138 6.89 11.30 -1.84
CA GLU A 138 7.20 12.50 -2.61
C GLU A 138 8.71 12.67 -2.70
N ASN A 139 9.16 13.19 -3.85
CA ASN A 139 10.56 13.52 -4.15
C ASN A 139 11.53 12.32 -4.12
N GLU A 140 11.05 11.10 -4.41
CA GLU A 140 11.97 9.96 -4.56
C GLU A 140 13.15 10.30 -5.49
N PRO A 141 14.40 9.95 -5.16
CA PRO A 141 14.83 9.20 -3.98
C PRO A 141 15.06 10.04 -2.71
N ASP A 142 14.96 11.37 -2.79
CA ASP A 142 15.23 12.33 -1.71
C ASP A 142 14.00 12.48 -0.81
N ILE A 143 13.65 11.40 -0.12
CA ILE A 143 12.45 11.31 0.72
C ILE A 143 12.59 12.12 2.02
N LEU A 144 11.45 12.51 2.61
CA LEU A 144 11.41 13.29 3.85
C LEU A 144 11.89 12.46 5.05
N PRO A 145 13.07 12.77 5.66
CA PRO A 145 13.66 11.94 6.71
C PRO A 145 12.75 11.78 7.95
N GLU A 146 12.08 12.85 8.36
CA GLU A 146 11.20 12.83 9.53
C GLU A 146 9.97 11.93 9.31
N LEU A 147 9.49 11.83 8.08
CA LEU A 147 8.41 10.92 7.72
C LEU A 147 8.89 9.47 7.71
N LEU A 148 10.11 9.20 7.20
CA LEU A 148 10.74 7.89 7.22
C LEU A 148 10.87 7.36 8.65
N GLU A 149 11.34 8.20 9.58
CA GLU A 149 11.47 7.83 10.99
C GLU A 149 10.11 7.61 11.67
N SER A 150 9.08 8.32 11.24
CA SER A 150 7.74 8.26 11.83
C SER A 150 6.90 7.10 11.31
N ALA A 151 7.16 6.61 10.11
CA ALA A 151 6.37 5.55 9.50
C ALA A 151 6.53 4.21 10.23
N PHE A 152 5.44 3.48 10.44
CA PHE A 152 5.48 2.12 10.99
C PHE A 152 6.11 1.13 10.01
N ILE A 153 5.70 1.18 8.74
CA ILE A 153 6.33 0.48 7.63
C ILE A 153 6.70 1.50 6.56
N ALA A 154 7.96 1.46 6.13
CA ALA A 154 8.56 2.32 5.15
C ALA A 154 9.35 1.47 4.16
N THR A 155 8.92 1.42 2.91
CA THR A 155 9.59 0.61 1.87
C THR A 155 10.01 1.48 0.67
N PRO A 156 11.06 1.12 -0.06
CA PRO A 156 11.62 1.95 -1.12
C PRO A 156 10.90 1.73 -2.47
N HIS A 157 9.57 1.93 -2.51
CA HIS A 157 8.73 1.80 -3.70
C HIS A 157 8.83 0.43 -4.37
N ILE A 158 8.63 -0.63 -3.57
CA ILE A 158 8.79 -2.04 -4.00
C ILE A 158 7.48 -2.82 -4.09
N ALA A 159 6.34 -2.23 -3.71
CA ALA A 159 5.05 -2.95 -3.68
C ALA A 159 4.63 -3.57 -5.03
N GLY A 160 5.15 -3.05 -6.15
CA GLY A 160 4.97 -3.61 -7.49
C GLY A 160 6.17 -4.39 -8.05
N TYR A 161 7.22 -4.61 -7.26
CA TYR A 161 8.50 -5.14 -7.74
C TYR A 161 8.66 -6.66 -7.60
N SER A 162 7.63 -7.37 -7.15
CA SER A 162 7.70 -8.83 -7.06
C SER A 162 8.07 -9.47 -8.40
N ALA A 163 8.80 -10.58 -8.36
CA ALA A 163 9.20 -11.34 -9.55
C ALA A 163 7.97 -11.76 -10.39
N ASP A 164 6.89 -12.16 -9.73
CA ASP A 164 5.62 -12.46 -10.39
C ASP A 164 4.99 -11.22 -11.04
N GLY A 165 5.01 -10.08 -10.37
CA GLY A 165 4.53 -8.81 -10.90
C GLY A 165 5.28 -8.40 -12.16
N LYS A 166 6.61 -8.46 -12.14
CA LYS A 166 7.49 -8.18 -13.30
C LYS A 166 7.21 -9.13 -14.46
N SER A 167 7.09 -10.43 -14.19
CA SER A 167 6.77 -11.45 -15.21
C SER A 167 5.37 -11.25 -15.79
N ASN A 168 4.38 -10.93 -14.97
CA ASN A 168 3.01 -10.67 -15.43
C ASN A 168 2.92 -9.41 -16.28
N ALA A 169 3.66 -8.35 -15.95
CA ALA A 169 3.75 -7.14 -16.76
C ALA A 169 4.36 -7.45 -18.13
N SER A 170 5.45 -8.23 -18.17
CA SER A 170 6.09 -8.69 -19.44
C SER A 170 5.13 -9.52 -20.27
N ARG A 171 4.42 -10.49 -19.68
CA ARG A 171 3.39 -11.29 -20.37
C ARG A 171 2.28 -10.43 -20.95
N ALA A 172 1.80 -9.44 -20.17
CA ALA A 172 0.74 -8.54 -20.64
C ALA A 172 1.19 -7.72 -21.85
N MET A 173 2.43 -7.20 -21.81
CA MET A 173 3.02 -6.44 -22.92
C MET A 173 3.16 -7.29 -24.18
N VAL A 174 3.76 -8.49 -24.05
CA VAL A 174 3.95 -9.39 -25.19
C VAL A 174 2.62 -9.86 -25.78
N ARG A 175 1.62 -10.11 -24.94
CA ARG A 175 0.27 -10.45 -25.40
C ARG A 175 -0.37 -9.34 -26.22
N GLU A 176 -0.21 -8.09 -25.79
CA GLU A 176 -0.74 -6.95 -26.52
C GLU A 176 0.00 -6.71 -27.83
N ILE A 177 1.32 -6.85 -27.86
CA ILE A 177 2.12 -6.81 -29.11
C ILE A 177 1.66 -7.91 -30.08
N SER A 178 1.50 -9.14 -29.60
CA SER A 178 1.00 -10.28 -30.36
C SER A 178 -0.35 -9.95 -31.02
N ARG A 179 -1.28 -9.38 -30.23
CA ARG A 179 -2.61 -8.96 -30.72
C ARG A 179 -2.52 -7.88 -31.80
N ILE A 180 -1.68 -6.85 -31.62
CA ILE A 180 -1.54 -5.72 -32.55
C ILE A 180 -0.91 -6.18 -33.88
N LEU A 181 0.10 -7.02 -33.80
CA LEU A 181 0.85 -7.50 -34.97
C LEU A 181 0.18 -8.70 -35.67
N GLY A 182 -0.83 -9.31 -35.07
CA GLY A 182 -1.46 -10.52 -35.59
C GLY A 182 -0.53 -11.75 -35.64
N ILE A 183 0.48 -11.79 -34.77
CA ILE A 183 1.43 -12.90 -34.66
C ILE A 183 1.23 -13.65 -33.36
N GLU A 184 1.37 -14.96 -33.39
CA GLU A 184 1.33 -15.78 -32.17
C GLU A 184 2.71 -15.81 -31.50
N ILE A 185 2.78 -15.38 -30.25
CA ILE A 185 4.01 -15.40 -29.44
C ILE A 185 3.78 -16.27 -28.22
N ASP A 186 4.64 -17.25 -28.01
CA ASP A 186 4.59 -18.12 -26.84
C ASP A 186 5.04 -17.38 -25.57
N ILE A 187 4.06 -16.99 -24.75
CA ILE A 187 4.28 -16.30 -23.49
C ILE A 187 4.55 -17.25 -22.31
N SER A 188 4.45 -18.57 -22.49
CA SER A 188 4.66 -19.56 -21.42
C SER A 188 6.11 -19.56 -20.90
N LYS A 189 7.04 -19.12 -21.72
CA LYS A 189 8.47 -19.01 -21.40
C LYS A 189 8.82 -17.81 -20.50
N ILE A 190 7.90 -16.86 -20.37
CA ILE A 190 8.08 -15.73 -19.46
C ILE A 190 7.63 -16.19 -18.07
N THR A 191 8.55 -16.77 -17.30
CA THR A 191 8.28 -17.27 -15.95
C THR A 191 9.09 -16.46 -14.92
N PRO A 192 8.54 -16.23 -13.72
CA PRO A 192 9.32 -15.68 -12.63
C PRO A 192 10.40 -16.70 -12.23
N PRO A 193 11.49 -16.25 -11.58
CA PRO A 193 12.39 -17.18 -10.92
C PRO A 193 11.63 -17.99 -9.86
N PRO A 194 12.10 -19.19 -9.52
CA PRO A 194 11.46 -19.98 -8.46
C PRO A 194 11.50 -19.23 -7.13
N ALA A 195 10.44 -19.38 -6.34
CA ALA A 195 10.40 -18.80 -5.01
C ALA A 195 11.56 -19.37 -4.15
N PRO A 196 12.28 -18.53 -3.39
CA PRO A 196 13.36 -18.98 -2.52
C PRO A 196 12.87 -19.95 -1.43
N PHE A 197 11.62 -19.79 -1.00
CA PHE A 197 10.96 -20.67 -0.04
C PHE A 197 9.58 -21.09 -0.61
N PRO A 198 9.53 -22.18 -1.40
CA PRO A 198 8.29 -22.58 -2.06
C PRO A 198 7.24 -23.17 -1.10
N GLU A 199 7.68 -23.58 0.09
CA GLU A 199 6.82 -24.17 1.13
C GLU A 199 7.05 -23.45 2.46
N ILE A 200 5.97 -23.20 3.19
CA ILE A 200 5.99 -22.60 4.54
C ILE A 200 5.36 -23.61 5.50
N ASP A 201 6.15 -24.14 6.44
CA ASP A 201 5.63 -25.01 7.49
C ASP A 201 4.97 -24.17 8.60
N LEU A 202 3.64 -24.16 8.62
CA LEU A 202 2.86 -23.42 9.61
C LEU A 202 2.90 -24.04 11.01
N ASN A 203 3.36 -25.29 11.17
CA ASN A 203 3.43 -25.97 12.47
C ASN A 203 4.60 -25.48 13.35
N VAL A 204 5.63 -24.88 12.73
CA VAL A 204 6.76 -24.31 13.47
C VAL A 204 6.49 -22.91 14.04
N CYS A 205 5.35 -22.32 13.74
CA CYS A 205 5.02 -20.95 14.11
C CYS A 205 4.06 -20.94 15.30
N SER A 206 4.40 -20.19 16.35
CA SER A 206 3.49 -19.94 17.47
C SER A 206 2.54 -18.79 17.14
N GLY A 207 1.24 -18.97 17.37
CA GLY A 207 0.22 -17.94 17.18
C GLY A 207 -0.75 -18.23 16.04
N ASP A 208 -1.30 -17.18 15.42
CA ASP A 208 -2.25 -17.32 14.33
C ASP A 208 -1.56 -17.83 13.04
N PRO A 209 -1.98 -18.98 12.48
CA PRO A 209 -1.33 -19.57 11.31
C PRO A 209 -1.33 -18.67 10.07
N ILE A 210 -2.39 -17.89 9.87
CA ILE A 210 -2.52 -16.99 8.72
C ILE A 210 -1.51 -15.85 8.82
N THR A 211 -1.44 -15.21 9.98
CA THR A 211 -0.47 -14.14 10.24
C THR A 211 0.96 -14.64 10.07
N ASN A 212 1.25 -15.84 10.57
CA ASN A 212 2.58 -16.45 10.44
C ASN A 212 2.93 -16.76 8.98
N ALA A 213 1.98 -17.30 8.19
CA ALA A 213 2.18 -17.55 6.78
C ALA A 213 2.50 -16.25 6.01
N VAL A 214 1.76 -15.18 6.29
CA VAL A 214 1.97 -13.86 5.65
C VAL A 214 3.36 -13.32 5.99
N ILE A 215 3.75 -13.31 7.28
CA ILE A 215 5.07 -12.80 7.69
C ILE A 215 6.20 -13.69 7.18
N ALA A 216 6.02 -15.00 7.14
CA ALA A 216 7.02 -15.92 6.62
C ALA A 216 7.18 -15.81 5.10
N SER A 217 6.11 -15.43 4.37
CA SER A 217 6.21 -15.18 2.93
C SER A 217 6.94 -13.87 2.61
N TYR A 218 6.70 -12.84 3.40
CA TYR A 218 7.36 -11.55 3.27
C TYR A 218 7.14 -10.67 4.51
N ASP A 219 8.25 -10.19 5.10
CA ASP A 219 8.23 -9.27 6.24
C ASP A 219 8.76 -7.88 5.85
N PRO A 220 7.90 -6.88 5.61
CA PRO A 220 8.29 -5.54 5.18
C PRO A 220 9.11 -4.77 6.24
N ARG A 221 9.19 -5.27 7.48
CA ARG A 221 10.00 -4.64 8.52
C ARG A 221 11.50 -4.72 8.22
N THR A 222 11.92 -5.73 7.45
CA THR A 222 13.30 -5.84 6.98
C THR A 222 13.65 -4.69 6.05
N ASP A 223 12.80 -4.40 5.07
CA ASP A 223 13.02 -3.29 4.13
C ASP A 223 12.93 -1.94 4.83
N THR A 224 12.02 -1.79 5.80
CA THR A 224 11.92 -0.60 6.65
C THR A 224 13.23 -0.36 7.40
N THR A 225 13.82 -1.41 7.96
CA THR A 225 15.09 -1.31 8.68
C THR A 225 16.23 -0.92 7.75
N ASN A 226 16.31 -1.55 6.57
CA ASN A 226 17.33 -1.26 5.57
C ASN A 226 17.22 0.17 5.04
N LEU A 227 15.99 0.64 4.74
CA LEU A 227 15.77 2.00 4.25
C LEU A 227 16.13 3.06 5.30
N ARG A 228 15.81 2.84 6.58
CA ARG A 228 16.21 3.74 7.67
C ARG A 228 17.72 3.76 7.90
N TYR A 229 18.37 2.61 7.74
CA TYR A 229 19.81 2.50 7.92
C TYR A 229 20.59 3.24 6.81
N ALA A 230 20.12 3.17 5.57
CA ALA A 230 20.80 3.75 4.41
C ALA A 230 19.79 4.40 3.44
N PRO A 231 19.13 5.52 3.83
CA PRO A 231 18.13 6.19 3.00
C PRO A 231 18.68 6.69 1.67
N GLU A 232 19.97 7.05 1.62
CA GLU A 232 20.70 7.44 0.39
C GLU A 232 20.82 6.28 -0.61
N GLN A 233 20.57 5.03 -0.18
CA GLN A 233 20.57 3.84 -1.04
C GLN A 233 19.17 3.50 -1.58
N PHE A 234 18.23 4.42 -1.52
CA PHE A 234 16.83 4.19 -1.91
C PHE A 234 16.68 3.45 -3.24
N GLU A 235 17.34 3.94 -4.30
CA GLU A 235 17.26 3.33 -5.63
C GLU A 235 17.93 1.95 -5.69
N ASN A 236 19.04 1.75 -4.97
CA ASN A 236 19.71 0.45 -4.90
C ASN A 236 18.84 -0.57 -4.14
N LEU A 237 18.25 -0.18 -3.02
CA LEU A 237 17.33 -1.03 -2.26
C LEU A 237 16.12 -1.41 -3.09
N ARG A 238 15.56 -0.46 -3.85
CA ARG A 238 14.48 -0.71 -4.80
C ARG A 238 14.89 -1.64 -5.94
N GLY A 239 16.06 -1.42 -6.53
CA GLY A 239 16.54 -2.16 -7.69
C GLY A 239 16.92 -3.61 -7.40
N ASN A 240 17.37 -3.89 -6.19
CA ASN A 240 17.83 -5.21 -5.75
C ASN A 240 16.71 -6.07 -5.10
N TYR A 241 15.50 -5.57 -5.07
CA TYR A 241 14.33 -6.26 -4.52
C TYR A 241 13.81 -7.39 -5.39
#